data_4fb64d4bbff4c90fd92e50760a255a9b
#
_entry.id   4fb64d4bbff4c90fd92e50760a255a9b
#
_cell.length_a   1.000
_cell.length_b   1.000
_cell.length_c   1.000
_cell.angle_alpha   90.00
_cell.angle_beta   90.00
_cell.angle_gamma   90.00
#
_symmetry.space_group_name_H-M   'P 1'
#
loop_
_entity.id
_entity.type
_entity.pdbx_description
1 polymer ?
#
loop_
_entity_poly.entity_id
_entity_poly.type
_entity_poly.pdbx_seq_one_letter_code
_entity_poly.pdbx_strand_id
1 'polypeptide(L)'
;VIGPSAAGKSTLLRNSGLHFPYADADDLHFRGVGGTRNCDWWFSDQAVLLDTAGRYTTEEDDRQEWFSFLDMLRKERKQTPINGVMVAISVADLLTADSDSLERHIKIIRERINELMERLGLLFPVFIVFTKTDLIPGFEEFFEDLSDSEREQIWGAYLLEEGADSSPAEQFENHARDLYQKLCDLRLRKLSMQRNLERKGALYGFPDQF
;
A
#
# COMPACT_ATOMS: atom_id res chain seq x y z
N VAL A 1 -6.34 -2.54 -7.02
CA VAL A 1 -5.28 -1.78 -6.34
C VAL A 1 -5.04 -0.49 -7.11
N ILE A 2 -5.14 0.66 -6.46
CA ILE A 2 -4.94 1.98 -7.03
C ILE A 2 -3.71 2.66 -6.40
N GLY A 3 -3.15 3.65 -7.08
CA GLY A 3 -2.00 4.42 -6.61
C GLY A 3 -1.13 4.91 -7.76
N PRO A 4 -0.22 5.86 -7.54
CA PRO A 4 0.62 6.46 -8.56
C PRO A 4 1.43 5.44 -9.37
N SER A 5 1.95 5.88 -10.52
CA SER A 5 2.94 5.10 -11.26
C SER A 5 4.17 4.83 -10.38
N ALA A 6 4.74 3.65 -10.49
CA ALA A 6 5.88 3.20 -9.68
C ALA A 6 5.63 3.12 -8.16
N ALA A 7 4.39 3.24 -7.67
CA ALA A 7 4.08 3.06 -6.23
C ALA A 7 4.23 1.60 -5.73
N GLY A 8 4.75 0.67 -6.53
CA GLY A 8 4.99 -0.70 -6.11
C GLY A 8 3.77 -1.64 -6.12
N LYS A 9 2.65 -1.26 -6.77
CA LYS A 9 1.41 -2.04 -6.81
C LYS A 9 1.61 -3.49 -7.29
N SER A 10 2.14 -3.66 -8.49
CA SER A 10 2.41 -4.99 -9.06
C SER A 10 3.42 -5.79 -8.26
N THR A 11 4.41 -5.13 -7.64
CA THR A 11 5.39 -5.77 -6.76
C THR A 11 4.73 -6.25 -5.46
N LEU A 12 3.84 -5.44 -4.88
CA LEU A 12 3.04 -5.81 -3.72
C LEU A 12 2.22 -7.08 -3.99
N LEU A 13 1.50 -7.12 -5.13
CA LEU A 13 0.69 -8.29 -5.49
C LEU A 13 1.55 -9.53 -5.72
N ARG A 14 2.67 -9.40 -6.42
CA ARG A 14 3.60 -10.51 -6.68
C ARG A 14 4.15 -11.11 -5.39
N ASN A 15 4.47 -10.28 -4.41
CA ASN A 15 5.07 -10.69 -3.14
C ASN A 15 4.03 -10.87 -2.02
N SER A 16 2.73 -10.94 -2.37
CA SER A 16 1.65 -11.09 -1.39
C SER A 16 1.59 -12.45 -0.70
N GLY A 17 2.38 -13.43 -1.14
CA GLY A 17 2.29 -14.82 -0.68
C GLY A 17 1.06 -15.59 -1.20
N LEU A 18 0.22 -14.95 -2.01
CA LEU A 18 -0.91 -15.61 -2.65
C LEU A 18 -0.42 -16.58 -3.74
N HIS A 19 -1.09 -17.71 -3.85
CA HIS A 19 -0.85 -18.66 -4.95
C HIS A 19 -1.64 -18.22 -6.20
N PHE A 20 -0.93 -18.06 -7.32
CA PHE A 20 -1.48 -17.66 -8.61
C PHE A 20 -1.38 -18.83 -9.60
N PRO A 21 -2.41 -19.69 -9.71
CA PRO A 21 -2.33 -20.96 -10.45
C PRO A 21 -2.18 -20.78 -11.98
N TYR A 22 -2.47 -19.59 -12.49
CA TYR A 22 -2.38 -19.27 -13.93
C TYR A 22 -1.16 -18.39 -14.28
N ALA A 23 -0.34 -18.05 -13.29
CA ALA A 23 0.90 -17.33 -13.55
C ALA A 23 1.99 -18.35 -13.86
N ASP A 24 2.25 -18.58 -15.15
CA ASP A 24 3.44 -19.31 -15.57
C ASP A 24 4.69 -18.57 -15.07
N ALA A 25 5.76 -19.32 -14.77
CA ALA A 25 7.00 -18.74 -14.25
C ALA A 25 7.58 -17.64 -15.20
N ASP A 26 7.25 -17.70 -16.48
CA ASP A 26 7.59 -16.69 -17.50
C ASP A 26 6.61 -15.52 -17.53
N ASP A 27 5.33 -15.70 -17.18
CA ASP A 27 4.30 -14.65 -17.11
C ASP A 27 4.46 -13.72 -15.90
N LEU A 28 5.16 -14.15 -14.86
CA LEU A 28 5.64 -13.26 -13.81
C LEU A 28 6.60 -12.17 -14.37
N HIS A 29 7.06 -12.35 -15.62
CA HIS A 29 7.85 -11.41 -16.39
C HIS A 29 7.03 -10.55 -17.39
N PHE A 30 5.70 -10.60 -17.39
CA PHE A 30 4.88 -9.63 -18.13
C PHE A 30 5.01 -8.22 -17.53
N ARG A 31 6.26 -7.76 -17.53
CA ARG A 31 6.57 -6.34 -17.50
C ARG A 31 6.59 -5.86 -18.95
N GLY A 32 5.52 -5.24 -19.38
CA GLY A 32 5.68 -4.20 -20.36
C GLY A 32 6.72 -3.22 -19.78
N VAL A 33 7.79 -2.96 -20.52
CA VAL A 33 8.70 -1.84 -20.23
C VAL A 33 7.82 -0.60 -20.14
N GLY A 34 7.52 -0.10 -18.92
CA GLY A 34 6.61 1.02 -18.72
C GLY A 34 5.48 0.81 -17.68
N GLY A 35 5.40 -0.36 -17.02
CA GLY A 35 4.35 -0.66 -16.01
C GLY A 35 3.03 -1.13 -16.59
N THR A 36 2.01 -1.28 -15.76
CA THR A 36 0.65 -1.67 -16.13
C THR A 36 0.04 -0.60 -17.04
N ARG A 37 -0.36 -0.97 -18.25
CA ARG A 37 -0.91 -0.01 -19.21
C ARG A 37 -2.34 0.39 -18.89
N ASN A 38 -3.20 -0.57 -18.52
CA ASN A 38 -4.60 -0.33 -18.24
C ASN A 38 -4.97 -0.98 -16.89
N CYS A 39 -5.25 -2.28 -16.89
CA CYS A 39 -5.55 -3.06 -15.70
C CYS A 39 -5.12 -4.50 -15.93
N ASP A 40 -4.27 -5.01 -15.06
CA ASP A 40 -3.87 -6.40 -15.07
C ASP A 40 -4.71 -7.19 -14.07
N TRP A 41 -5.17 -8.36 -14.48
CA TRP A 41 -6.00 -9.26 -13.68
C TRP A 41 -5.13 -10.37 -13.10
N TRP A 42 -5.09 -10.43 -11.77
CA TRP A 42 -4.35 -11.43 -11.02
C TRP A 42 -5.33 -12.41 -10.39
N PHE A 43 -5.34 -13.64 -10.86
CA PHE A 43 -6.23 -14.69 -10.36
C PHE A 43 -5.48 -15.54 -9.35
N SER A 44 -5.89 -15.49 -8.08
CA SER A 44 -5.40 -16.40 -7.03
C SER A 44 -6.50 -17.36 -6.57
N ASP A 45 -6.13 -18.35 -5.79
CA ASP A 45 -7.09 -19.30 -5.21
C ASP A 45 -8.08 -18.63 -4.24
N GLN A 46 -7.73 -17.45 -3.71
CA GLN A 46 -8.49 -16.75 -2.67
C GLN A 46 -9.17 -15.47 -3.17
N ALA A 47 -8.64 -14.84 -4.20
CA ALA A 47 -9.11 -13.54 -4.67
C ALA A 47 -8.77 -13.29 -6.14
N VAL A 48 -9.54 -12.39 -6.77
CA VAL A 48 -9.17 -11.76 -8.02
C VAL A 48 -8.72 -10.34 -7.71
N LEU A 49 -7.46 -10.02 -8.03
CA LEU A 49 -6.87 -8.73 -7.77
C LEU A 49 -6.76 -7.95 -9.08
N LEU A 50 -7.16 -6.69 -9.05
CA LEU A 50 -7.13 -5.78 -10.20
C LEU A 50 -6.00 -4.78 -9.97
N ASP A 51 -4.90 -4.91 -10.72
CA ASP A 51 -3.78 -3.97 -10.70
C ASP A 51 -4.00 -2.90 -11.76
N THR A 52 -4.37 -1.70 -11.33
CA THR A 52 -4.68 -0.61 -12.25
C THR A 52 -3.45 0.21 -12.62
N ALA A 53 -3.46 0.78 -13.82
CA ALA A 53 -2.41 1.69 -14.27
C ALA A 53 -2.27 2.89 -13.32
N GLY A 54 -1.04 3.27 -13.03
CA GLY A 54 -0.76 4.41 -12.15
C GLY A 54 -1.27 5.73 -12.72
N ARG A 55 -1.31 5.87 -14.04
CA ARG A 55 -1.81 7.05 -14.74
C ARG A 55 -3.27 7.39 -14.40
N TYR A 56 -4.10 6.42 -14.06
CA TYR A 56 -5.47 6.68 -13.59
C TYR A 56 -5.53 7.49 -12.30
N THR A 57 -4.44 7.56 -11.54
CA THR A 57 -4.33 8.37 -10.33
C THR A 57 -3.42 9.59 -10.49
N THR A 58 -2.83 9.81 -11.68
CA THR A 58 -1.90 10.94 -11.91
C THR A 58 -2.30 11.82 -13.08
N GLU A 59 -3.10 11.32 -14.04
CA GLU A 59 -3.42 12.02 -15.29
C GLU A 59 -4.94 12.20 -15.43
N GLU A 60 -5.36 13.45 -15.70
CA GLU A 60 -6.78 13.77 -15.90
C GLU A 60 -7.29 13.26 -17.26
N ASP A 61 -6.43 13.20 -18.25
CA ASP A 61 -6.78 12.79 -19.61
C ASP A 61 -7.25 11.34 -19.69
N ASP A 62 -6.84 10.48 -18.76
CA ASP A 62 -7.21 9.07 -18.70
C ASP A 62 -8.56 8.80 -17.99
N ARG A 63 -9.27 9.86 -17.59
CA ARG A 63 -10.53 9.75 -16.85
C ARG A 63 -11.63 9.01 -17.60
N GLN A 64 -11.71 9.20 -18.92
CA GLN A 64 -12.70 8.52 -19.76
C GLN A 64 -12.47 7.00 -19.81
N GLU A 65 -11.22 6.58 -19.89
CA GLU A 65 -10.85 5.16 -19.87
C GLU A 65 -11.12 4.53 -18.50
N TRP A 66 -10.79 5.25 -17.44
CA TRP A 66 -11.11 4.88 -16.07
C TRP A 66 -12.62 4.65 -15.90
N PHE A 67 -13.46 5.57 -16.34
CA PHE A 67 -14.91 5.43 -16.25
C PHE A 67 -15.44 4.25 -17.06
N SER A 68 -14.92 4.03 -18.26
CA SER A 68 -15.29 2.89 -19.10
C SER A 68 -14.96 1.56 -18.41
N PHE A 69 -13.83 1.50 -17.72
CA PHE A 69 -13.43 0.35 -16.91
C PHE A 69 -14.41 0.10 -15.76
N LEU A 70 -14.81 1.15 -15.01
CA LEU A 70 -15.78 1.03 -13.92
C LEU A 70 -17.17 0.59 -14.42
N ASP A 71 -17.62 1.14 -15.52
CA ASP A 71 -18.90 0.77 -16.14
C ASP A 71 -18.89 -0.70 -16.61
N MET A 72 -17.77 -1.19 -17.13
CA MET A 72 -17.58 -2.60 -17.45
C MET A 72 -17.66 -3.48 -16.19
N LEU A 73 -16.95 -3.13 -15.12
CA LEU A 73 -17.02 -3.89 -13.86
C LEU A 73 -18.44 -3.98 -13.32
N ARG A 74 -19.17 -2.86 -13.31
CA ARG A 74 -20.56 -2.79 -12.86
C ARG A 74 -21.47 -3.66 -13.71
N LYS A 75 -21.27 -3.69 -15.03
CA LYS A 75 -22.07 -4.47 -15.97
C LYS A 75 -21.85 -5.98 -15.78
N GLU A 76 -20.60 -6.39 -15.66
CA GLU A 76 -20.23 -7.81 -15.60
C GLU A 76 -20.42 -8.40 -14.18
N ARG A 77 -20.27 -7.60 -13.12
CA ARG A 77 -20.42 -8.02 -11.72
C ARG A 77 -21.52 -7.21 -11.01
N LYS A 78 -22.76 -7.47 -11.38
CA LYS A 78 -23.94 -6.66 -10.98
C LYS A 78 -24.20 -6.56 -9.47
N GLN A 79 -23.89 -7.60 -8.70
CA GLN A 79 -24.18 -7.61 -7.24
C GLN A 79 -23.04 -6.97 -6.44
N THR A 80 -21.81 -7.40 -6.70
CA THR A 80 -20.62 -6.91 -5.98
C THR A 80 -19.49 -6.68 -6.97
N PRO A 81 -19.47 -5.51 -7.64
CA PRO A 81 -18.43 -5.18 -8.61
C PRO A 81 -17.01 -5.32 -8.04
N ILE A 82 -16.81 -4.84 -6.81
CA ILE A 82 -15.57 -4.98 -6.04
C ILE A 82 -15.88 -5.28 -4.57
N ASN A 83 -14.96 -5.93 -3.88
CA ASN A 83 -15.07 -6.24 -2.44
C ASN A 83 -14.27 -5.25 -1.56
N GLY A 84 -13.35 -4.50 -2.14
CA GLY A 84 -12.52 -3.53 -1.44
C GLY A 84 -11.52 -2.87 -2.36
N VAL A 85 -10.87 -1.83 -1.88
CA VAL A 85 -9.84 -1.08 -2.61
C VAL A 85 -8.58 -1.01 -1.77
N MET A 86 -7.45 -1.38 -2.36
CA MET A 86 -6.13 -1.10 -1.80
C MET A 86 -5.56 0.17 -2.46
N VAL A 87 -5.12 1.11 -1.63
CA VAL A 87 -4.41 2.33 -2.04
C VAL A 87 -2.94 2.15 -1.69
N ALA A 88 -2.10 2.01 -2.71
CA ALA A 88 -0.66 1.89 -2.53
C ALA A 88 -0.01 3.27 -2.47
N ILE A 89 0.69 3.55 -1.37
CA ILE A 89 1.42 4.81 -1.13
C ILE A 89 2.90 4.47 -0.93
N SER A 90 3.76 4.99 -1.81
CA SER A 90 5.21 4.80 -1.70
C SER A 90 5.78 5.68 -0.60
N VAL A 91 6.42 5.09 0.41
CA VAL A 91 7.11 5.84 1.47
C VAL A 91 8.25 6.69 0.89
N ALA A 92 8.96 6.18 -0.12
CA ALA A 92 10.02 6.94 -0.78
C ALA A 92 9.50 8.25 -1.40
N ASP A 93 8.27 8.21 -1.96
CA ASP A 93 7.65 9.41 -2.52
C ASP A 93 7.21 10.38 -1.40
N LEU A 94 6.71 9.86 -0.27
CA LEU A 94 6.36 10.69 0.90
C LEU A 94 7.58 11.41 1.48
N LEU A 95 8.72 10.74 1.56
CA LEU A 95 9.95 11.32 2.11
C LEU A 95 10.55 12.42 1.23
N THR A 96 10.23 12.44 -0.06
CA THR A 96 10.81 13.38 -1.04
C THR A 96 9.83 14.41 -1.57
N ALA A 97 8.52 14.22 -1.36
CA ALA A 97 7.49 15.12 -1.87
C ALA A 97 7.46 16.44 -1.08
N ASP A 98 7.24 17.54 -1.80
CA ASP A 98 6.82 18.79 -1.18
C ASP A 98 5.34 18.76 -0.77
N SER A 99 4.93 19.65 0.13
CA SER A 99 3.57 19.71 0.65
C SER A 99 2.51 19.85 -0.44
N ASP A 100 2.76 20.65 -1.46
CA ASP A 100 1.81 20.91 -2.55
C ASP A 100 1.63 19.66 -3.43
N SER A 101 2.69 18.91 -3.65
CA SER A 101 2.65 17.65 -4.38
C SER A 101 1.88 16.59 -3.60
N LEU A 102 2.11 16.51 -2.29
CA LEU A 102 1.43 15.59 -1.40
C LEU A 102 -0.07 15.87 -1.35
N GLU A 103 -0.47 17.13 -1.17
CA GLU A 103 -1.88 17.51 -1.17
C GLU A 103 -2.59 17.18 -2.49
N ARG A 104 -1.93 17.42 -3.62
CA ARG A 104 -2.45 17.03 -4.94
C ARG A 104 -2.65 15.53 -5.05
N HIS A 105 -1.68 14.71 -4.62
CA HIS A 105 -1.80 13.25 -4.64
C HIS A 105 -2.96 12.76 -3.77
N ILE A 106 -3.08 13.28 -2.55
CA ILE A 106 -4.18 12.94 -1.63
C ILE A 106 -5.54 13.28 -2.27
N LYS A 107 -5.65 14.47 -2.87
CA LYS A 107 -6.88 14.92 -3.53
C LYS A 107 -7.27 13.97 -4.67
N ILE A 108 -6.34 13.62 -5.55
CA ILE A 108 -6.58 12.72 -6.68
C ILE A 108 -7.02 11.33 -6.18
N ILE A 109 -6.32 10.76 -5.20
CA ILE A 109 -6.69 9.46 -4.62
C ILE A 109 -8.11 9.50 -4.06
N ARG A 110 -8.45 10.56 -3.32
CA ARG A 110 -9.79 10.77 -2.76
C ARG A 110 -10.87 10.86 -3.86
N GLU A 111 -10.58 11.60 -4.93
CA GLU A 111 -11.48 11.69 -6.09
C GLU A 111 -11.70 10.32 -6.73
N ARG A 112 -10.64 9.51 -6.91
CA ARG A 112 -10.78 8.15 -7.48
C ARG A 112 -11.60 7.23 -6.58
N ILE A 113 -11.47 7.32 -5.27
CA ILE A 113 -12.29 6.55 -4.32
C ILE A 113 -13.76 6.99 -4.42
N ASN A 114 -14.04 8.28 -4.48
CA ASN A 114 -15.40 8.80 -4.64
C ASN A 114 -16.03 8.35 -5.97
N GLU A 115 -15.28 8.42 -7.08
CA GLU A 115 -15.74 7.92 -8.39
C GLU A 115 -16.05 6.42 -8.37
N LEU A 116 -15.24 5.62 -7.66
CA LEU A 116 -15.53 4.20 -7.44
C LEU A 116 -16.87 4.02 -6.71
N MET A 117 -17.07 4.73 -5.60
CA MET A 117 -18.33 4.64 -4.83
C MET A 117 -19.54 5.06 -5.65
N GLU A 118 -19.46 6.18 -6.35
CA GLU A 118 -20.55 6.74 -7.15
C GLU A 118 -20.88 5.85 -8.37
N ARG A 119 -19.86 5.44 -9.12
CA ARG A 119 -20.06 4.65 -10.35
C ARG A 119 -20.50 3.23 -10.09
N LEU A 120 -19.94 2.59 -9.08
CA LEU A 120 -20.30 1.22 -8.73
C LEU A 120 -21.54 1.14 -7.84
N GLY A 121 -21.93 2.25 -7.20
CA GLY A 121 -23.14 2.33 -6.37
C GLY A 121 -23.04 1.51 -5.08
N LEU A 122 -21.84 1.38 -4.49
CA LEU A 122 -21.61 0.59 -3.28
C LEU A 122 -20.56 1.23 -2.37
N LEU A 123 -20.64 0.91 -1.08
CA LEU A 123 -19.60 1.18 -0.11
C LEU A 123 -18.71 -0.06 0.04
N PHE A 124 -17.42 0.15 0.21
CA PHE A 124 -16.42 -0.91 0.33
C PHE A 124 -15.32 -0.49 1.31
N PRO A 125 -14.62 -1.44 1.93
CA PRO A 125 -13.46 -1.13 2.74
C PRO A 125 -12.31 -0.59 1.88
N VAL A 126 -11.60 0.41 2.42
CA VAL A 126 -10.40 0.98 1.81
C VAL A 126 -9.20 0.63 2.70
N PHE A 127 -8.21 -0.01 2.10
CA PHE A 127 -6.96 -0.38 2.75
C PHE A 127 -5.84 0.53 2.25
N ILE A 128 -5.24 1.31 3.12
CA ILE A 128 -4.05 2.09 2.81
C ILE A 128 -2.84 1.20 3.06
N VAL A 129 -2.01 1.01 2.04
CA VAL A 129 -0.81 0.17 2.10
C VAL A 129 0.41 1.00 1.78
N PHE A 130 1.28 1.16 2.76
CA PHE A 130 2.58 1.80 2.58
C PHE A 130 3.55 0.81 1.95
N THR A 131 4.12 1.18 0.82
CA THR A 131 5.06 0.37 0.03
C THR A 131 6.46 0.96 0.12
N LYS A 132 7.48 0.15 -0.26
CA LYS A 132 8.89 0.57 -0.28
C LYS A 132 9.39 1.03 1.09
N THR A 133 8.90 0.44 2.16
CA THR A 133 9.35 0.70 3.53
C THR A 133 10.82 0.30 3.75
N ASP A 134 11.30 -0.64 2.96
CA ASP A 134 12.72 -1.04 2.86
C ASP A 134 13.67 0.12 2.48
N LEU A 135 13.13 1.18 1.86
CA LEU A 135 13.90 2.37 1.51
C LEU A 135 14.01 3.40 2.66
N ILE A 136 13.34 3.17 3.78
CA ILE A 136 13.53 3.99 4.99
C ILE A 136 14.93 3.68 5.55
N PRO A 137 15.78 4.70 5.76
CA PRO A 137 17.14 4.47 6.30
C PRO A 137 17.11 3.69 7.62
N GLY A 138 17.83 2.58 7.67
CA GLY A 138 17.91 1.71 8.84
C GLY A 138 16.82 0.64 8.95
N PHE A 139 15.88 0.58 8.01
CA PHE A 139 14.80 -0.42 8.02
C PHE A 139 15.35 -1.85 7.94
N GLU A 140 16.22 -2.13 6.99
CA GLU A 140 16.80 -3.47 6.81
C GLU A 140 17.58 -3.91 8.06
N GLU A 141 18.45 -3.06 8.57
CA GLU A 141 19.25 -3.35 9.77
C GLU A 141 18.38 -3.53 11.01
N PHE A 142 17.24 -2.81 11.07
CA PHE A 142 16.32 -2.89 12.20
C PHE A 142 15.53 -4.19 12.23
N PHE A 143 15.22 -4.77 11.06
CA PHE A 143 14.39 -5.95 10.93
C PHE A 143 15.11 -7.20 10.40
N GLU A 144 16.46 -7.15 10.20
CA GLU A 144 17.25 -8.27 9.65
C GLU A 144 17.18 -9.55 10.49
N ASP A 145 17.00 -9.42 11.80
CA ASP A 145 17.00 -10.51 12.77
C ASP A 145 15.63 -11.15 13.01
N LEU A 146 14.58 -10.67 12.32
CA LEU A 146 13.27 -11.28 12.39
C LEU A 146 13.26 -12.68 11.78
N SER A 147 12.68 -13.63 12.50
CA SER A 147 12.34 -14.95 11.98
C SER A 147 11.24 -14.88 10.91
N ASP A 148 11.10 -15.91 10.09
CA ASP A 148 10.08 -15.95 9.04
C ASP A 148 8.66 -15.79 9.61
N SER A 149 8.37 -16.39 10.77
CA SER A 149 7.08 -16.26 11.44
C SER A 149 6.81 -14.83 11.97
N GLU A 150 7.85 -14.08 12.34
CA GLU A 150 7.71 -12.67 12.75
C GLU A 150 7.50 -11.77 11.54
N ARG A 151 8.08 -12.10 10.40
CA ARG A 151 7.88 -11.37 9.13
C ARG A 151 6.48 -11.54 8.54
N GLU A 152 5.82 -12.65 8.84
CA GLU A 152 4.44 -12.93 8.44
C GLU A 152 3.40 -12.14 9.24
N GLN A 153 3.79 -11.50 10.33
CA GLN A 153 2.87 -10.71 11.14
C GLN A 153 2.41 -9.45 10.40
N ILE A 154 1.10 -9.19 10.45
CA ILE A 154 0.52 -7.98 9.86
C ILE A 154 0.98 -6.76 10.66
N TRP A 155 1.60 -5.81 9.96
CA TRP A 155 1.99 -4.53 10.51
C TRP A 155 1.00 -3.46 10.07
N GLY A 156 -0.06 -3.27 10.85
CA GLY A 156 -1.14 -2.37 10.49
C GLY A 156 -2.20 -2.27 11.59
N ALA A 157 -3.17 -1.40 11.37
CA ALA A 157 -4.27 -1.14 12.29
C ALA A 157 -5.59 -0.94 11.54
N TYR A 158 -6.69 -1.27 12.20
CA TYR A 158 -8.03 -0.91 11.77
C TYR A 158 -8.37 0.48 12.31
N LEU A 159 -8.92 1.34 11.43
CA LEU A 159 -9.30 2.72 11.78
C LEU A 159 -10.81 2.92 11.95
N LEU A 160 -11.59 1.85 11.92
CA LEU A 160 -13.04 1.88 12.05
C LEU A 160 -13.46 0.83 13.10
N GLU A 161 -13.31 1.18 14.38
CA GLU A 161 -14.00 0.45 15.43
C GLU A 161 -15.41 1.03 15.56
N GLU A 162 -16.45 0.18 15.36
CA GLU A 162 -17.83 0.57 15.59
C GLU A 162 -17.99 1.02 17.05
N GLY A 163 -18.41 2.27 17.26
CA GLY A 163 -18.61 2.84 18.59
C GLY A 163 -17.41 3.59 19.17
N ALA A 164 -16.33 3.79 18.41
CA ALA A 164 -15.25 4.66 18.84
C ALA A 164 -15.70 6.14 18.82
N ASP A 165 -15.48 6.86 19.93
CA ASP A 165 -15.76 8.30 20.04
C ASP A 165 -14.77 9.18 19.26
N SER A 166 -13.72 8.56 18.66
CA SER A 166 -12.63 9.24 17.95
C SER A 166 -12.76 9.12 16.43
N SER A 167 -12.35 10.17 15.73
CA SER A 167 -12.30 10.18 14.27
C SER A 167 -11.24 9.20 13.71
N PRO A 168 -11.38 8.70 12.45
CA PRO A 168 -10.34 7.87 11.82
C PRO A 168 -8.96 8.50 11.81
N ALA A 169 -8.86 9.84 11.70
CA ALA A 169 -7.59 10.56 11.76
C ALA A 169 -6.96 10.48 13.16
N GLU A 170 -7.74 10.70 14.22
CA GLU A 170 -7.27 10.55 15.60
C GLU A 170 -6.85 9.11 15.92
N GLN A 171 -7.59 8.12 15.43
CA GLN A 171 -7.23 6.71 15.57
C GLN A 171 -5.89 6.43 14.87
N PHE A 172 -5.69 6.94 13.66
CA PHE A 172 -4.43 6.80 12.94
C PHE A 172 -3.26 7.42 13.72
N GLU A 173 -3.42 8.66 14.22
CA GLU A 173 -2.38 9.32 15.03
C GLU A 173 -2.03 8.53 16.29
N ASN A 174 -3.03 7.96 16.97
CA ASN A 174 -2.81 7.13 18.17
C ASN A 174 -2.04 5.85 17.81
N HIS A 175 -2.45 5.15 16.74
CA HIS A 175 -1.74 3.94 16.29
C HIS A 175 -0.31 4.25 15.82
N ALA A 176 -0.09 5.37 15.11
CA ALA A 176 1.24 5.79 14.71
C ALA A 176 2.13 6.11 15.92
N ARG A 177 1.58 6.78 16.94
CA ARG A 177 2.30 7.06 18.18
C ARG A 177 2.65 5.79 18.95
N ASP A 178 1.71 4.85 19.05
CA ASP A 178 1.95 3.55 19.71
C ASP A 178 3.02 2.74 18.97
N LEU A 179 2.99 2.76 17.65
CA LEU A 179 3.99 2.11 16.83
C LEU A 179 5.37 2.72 17.05
N TYR A 180 5.48 4.03 16.98
CA TYR A 180 6.73 4.75 17.27
C TYR A 180 7.30 4.37 18.64
N GLN A 181 6.45 4.33 19.68
CA GLN A 181 6.85 3.95 21.03
C GLN A 181 7.41 2.53 21.07
N LYS A 182 6.72 1.58 20.42
CA LYS A 182 7.18 0.18 20.31
C LYS A 182 8.51 0.06 19.56
N LEU A 183 8.70 0.84 18.51
CA LEU A 183 9.98 0.89 17.80
C LEU A 183 11.10 1.46 18.69
N CYS A 184 10.82 2.50 19.48
CA CYS A 184 11.77 3.05 20.44
C CYS A 184 12.17 2.01 21.51
N ASP A 185 11.22 1.26 22.05
CA ASP A 185 11.49 0.20 23.03
C ASP A 185 12.31 -0.94 22.42
N LEU A 186 12.00 -1.31 21.17
CA LEU A 186 12.74 -2.32 20.43
C LEU A 186 14.15 -1.84 20.11
N ARG A 187 14.33 -0.57 19.74
CA ARG A 187 15.62 0.08 19.53
C ARG A 187 16.59 -0.16 20.69
N LEU A 188 16.14 0.07 21.91
CA LEU A 188 16.98 -0.11 23.10
C LEU A 188 17.51 -1.55 23.22
N ARG A 189 16.63 -2.53 22.99
CA ARG A 189 17.01 -3.96 23.00
C ARG A 189 18.02 -4.27 21.91
N LYS A 190 17.76 -3.85 20.67
CA LYS A 190 18.64 -4.11 19.52
C LYS A 190 20.01 -3.46 19.69
N LEU A 191 20.08 -2.22 20.17
CA LEU A 191 21.33 -1.52 20.46
C LEU A 191 22.17 -2.22 21.52
N SER A 192 21.56 -2.85 22.51
CA SER A 192 22.27 -3.60 23.55
C SER A 192 22.93 -4.88 23.01
N MET A 193 22.34 -5.48 21.97
CA MET A 193 22.81 -6.72 21.36
C MET A 193 23.83 -6.46 20.23
N GLN A 194 23.73 -5.33 19.55
CA GLN A 194 24.57 -5.01 18.38
C GLN A 194 26.00 -4.60 18.80
N ARG A 195 27.00 -5.25 18.21
CA ARG A 195 28.43 -4.96 18.46
C ARG A 195 29.06 -4.06 17.40
N ASN A 196 28.52 -4.05 16.18
CA ASN A 196 29.05 -3.23 15.10
C ASN A 196 28.56 -1.77 15.26
N LEU A 197 29.52 -0.82 15.33
CA LEU A 197 29.23 0.60 15.56
C LEU A 197 28.50 1.27 14.39
N GLU A 198 28.79 0.89 13.15
CA GLU A 198 28.13 1.45 11.97
C GLU A 198 26.64 1.08 11.96
N ARG A 199 26.36 -0.19 12.24
CA ARG A 199 24.97 -0.67 12.37
C ARG A 199 24.22 -0.06 13.55
N LYS A 200 24.92 0.26 14.64
CA LYS A 200 24.30 0.98 15.78
C LYS A 200 23.76 2.33 15.37
N GLY A 201 24.42 3.05 14.46
CA GLY A 201 23.94 4.33 13.92
C GLY A 201 22.59 4.18 13.20
N ALA A 202 22.49 3.19 12.29
CA ALA A 202 21.26 2.89 11.56
C ALA A 202 20.12 2.46 12.51
N LEU A 203 20.39 1.53 13.43
CA LEU A 203 19.42 1.09 14.45
C LEU A 203 18.94 2.22 15.34
N TYR A 204 19.82 3.14 15.69
CA TYR A 204 19.48 4.27 16.56
C TYR A 204 18.55 5.26 15.84
N GLY A 205 18.85 5.57 14.58
CA GLY A 205 18.14 6.58 13.81
C GLY A 205 16.80 6.10 13.22
N PHE A 206 16.59 4.78 13.04
CA PHE A 206 15.44 4.26 12.31
C PHE A 206 14.07 4.69 12.87
N PRO A 207 13.77 4.59 14.19
CA PRO A 207 12.46 5.02 14.68
C PRO A 207 12.14 6.49 14.40
N ASP A 208 13.15 7.35 14.33
CA ASP A 208 12.99 8.78 14.10
C ASP A 208 12.77 9.12 12.61
N GLN A 209 12.91 8.14 11.71
CA GLN A 209 12.61 8.24 10.28
C GLN A 209 11.17 7.78 9.96
N PHE A 210 10.52 7.15 10.91
CA PHE A 210 9.18 6.57 10.79
C PHE A 210 8.11 7.57 11.25
#